data_a00f1d4933076be5628e288eb4adfc83
#
_entry.id   a00f1d4933076be5628e288eb4adfc83
#
_cell.length_a   1.000
_cell.length_b   1.000
_cell.length_c   1.000
_cell.angle_alpha   90.00
_cell.angle_beta   90.00
_cell.angle_gamma   90.00
#
_symmetry.space_group_name_H-M   'P 1'
#
loop_
_entity.id
_entity.type
_entity.pdbx_description
1 polymer ?
#
loop_
_entity_poly.entity_id
_entity_poly.type
_entity_poly.pdbx_seq_one_letter_code
_entity_poly.pdbx_strand_id
1 'polypeptide(L)'
;MVHGLNILADAVKVTLGPKGRNVVLERSFGAPTVTKDGVSVAKEIELKDKFENMGAQMVKEVASKTSDVAGDGTTTATVLAQAIVREGMKFVASGMNPMDLKRGIDKAVVAVVEELKKISKPCSSSKEIAQVGSISANADANIGKIIADAMDKVGKEGVITVEDGKSLDNELDLVEGMQFDRGYLSPYFINNPEKQIAVLEDPFILLHDKKISSIRELLPILEQVAKAGKPLLIIAEEVEGEALATLVVNNIRGILKTVAVKAPGFGDRRKAMLEDMAVLAGGTVISEELGLKLENATLKDLGRAKKVEAGKENTTIIDGAGDKKQIEARVKQIRVQIDEATSDYDREKLQERVAKLAGGVAVIKVGAATEVEMKEKKARVEDALH
;
A
#
# COMPACT_ATOMS: atom_id res chain seq x y z
N MET A 1 30.02 11.62 4.19
CA MET A 1 28.60 11.52 4.57
C MET A 1 27.89 12.87 4.59
N VAL A 2 28.30 13.87 5.42
CA VAL A 2 27.63 15.20 5.46
C VAL A 2 27.64 15.90 4.09
N HIS A 3 28.72 15.78 3.31
CA HIS A 3 28.78 16.34 1.97
C HIS A 3 27.73 15.70 1.03
N GLY A 4 27.60 14.38 1.03
CA GLY A 4 26.59 13.68 0.23
C GLY A 4 25.15 14.00 0.65
N LEU A 5 24.90 14.11 1.97
CA LEU A 5 23.64 14.63 2.51
C LEU A 5 23.31 16.01 1.93
N ASN A 6 24.29 16.93 1.91
CA ASN A 6 24.09 18.28 1.37
C ASN A 6 23.81 18.25 -0.14
N ILE A 7 24.53 17.45 -0.92
CA ILE A 7 24.30 17.32 -2.37
C ILE A 7 22.86 16.94 -2.65
N LEU A 8 22.35 15.90 -1.99
CA LEU A 8 20.96 15.46 -2.17
C LEU A 8 19.97 16.55 -1.73
N ALA A 9 20.14 17.07 -0.52
CA ALA A 9 19.23 18.07 0.03
C ALA A 9 19.19 19.35 -0.81
N ASP A 10 20.33 19.82 -1.32
CA ASP A 10 20.39 21.02 -2.16
C ASP A 10 19.76 20.79 -3.53
N ALA A 11 19.84 19.58 -4.10
CA ALA A 11 19.13 19.21 -5.32
C ALA A 11 17.60 19.17 -5.11
N VAL A 12 17.12 18.57 -4.01
CA VAL A 12 15.69 18.49 -3.68
C VAL A 12 15.13 19.88 -3.33
N LYS A 13 15.89 20.70 -2.62
CA LYS A 13 15.49 22.03 -2.14
C LYS A 13 15.02 22.98 -3.24
N VAL A 14 15.46 22.82 -4.49
CA VAL A 14 15.04 23.67 -5.62
C VAL A 14 13.56 23.53 -5.95
N THR A 15 12.89 22.47 -5.48
CA THR A 15 11.47 22.23 -5.66
C THR A 15 10.60 22.90 -4.60
N LEU A 16 11.19 23.53 -3.56
CA LEU A 16 10.47 24.00 -2.38
C LEU A 16 9.58 25.23 -2.65
N GLY A 17 8.32 25.11 -2.25
CA GLY A 17 7.40 26.22 -2.09
C GLY A 17 6.96 26.91 -3.40
N PRO A 18 6.38 28.15 -3.31
CA PRO A 18 5.79 28.82 -4.48
C PRO A 18 6.79 29.18 -5.56
N LYS A 19 8.08 29.31 -5.22
CA LYS A 19 9.18 29.53 -6.16
C LYS A 19 9.87 28.24 -6.61
N GLY A 20 9.34 27.09 -6.21
CA GLY A 20 9.85 25.78 -6.59
C GLY A 20 9.89 25.60 -8.10
N ARG A 21 10.97 24.97 -8.57
CA ARG A 21 11.22 24.73 -10.00
C ARG A 21 11.07 23.25 -10.32
N ASN A 22 10.77 22.98 -11.59
CA ASN A 22 10.86 21.63 -12.11
C ASN A 22 12.34 21.21 -12.17
N VAL A 23 12.58 19.95 -11.85
CA VAL A 23 13.86 19.26 -12.03
C VAL A 23 13.72 18.32 -13.21
N VAL A 24 14.72 18.31 -14.06
CA VAL A 24 14.81 17.36 -15.18
C VAL A 24 15.74 16.24 -14.76
N LEU A 25 15.23 15.03 -14.73
CA LEU A 25 15.95 13.83 -14.34
C LEU A 25 16.33 13.03 -15.60
N GLU A 26 17.62 12.76 -15.75
CA GLU A 26 18.13 11.92 -16.82
C GLU A 26 17.71 10.46 -16.57
N ARG A 27 17.30 9.78 -17.63
CA ARG A 27 17.02 8.34 -17.61
C ARG A 27 18.06 7.60 -18.44
N SER A 28 18.52 6.45 -17.96
CA SER A 28 19.44 5.59 -18.71
C SER A 28 18.80 5.09 -20.03
N PHE A 29 17.48 4.98 -20.07
CA PHE A 29 16.69 4.62 -21.24
C PHE A 29 15.37 5.41 -21.25
N GLY A 30 15.00 5.97 -22.40
CA GLY A 30 13.77 6.72 -22.59
C GLY A 30 13.94 8.24 -22.47
N ALA A 31 12.82 8.97 -22.43
CA ALA A 31 12.81 10.43 -22.29
C ALA A 31 13.13 10.87 -20.87
N PRO A 32 13.77 12.05 -20.67
CA PRO A 32 13.98 12.62 -19.35
C PRO A 32 12.65 12.83 -18.61
N THR A 33 12.65 12.60 -17.31
CA THR A 33 11.49 12.88 -16.45
C THR A 33 11.56 14.31 -15.93
N VAL A 34 10.47 15.04 -16.01
CA VAL A 34 10.34 16.41 -15.47
C VAL A 34 9.40 16.33 -14.26
N THR A 35 9.88 16.73 -13.08
CA THR A 35 9.09 16.65 -11.84
C THR A 35 9.34 17.85 -10.92
N LYS A 36 8.35 18.16 -10.08
CA LYS A 36 8.48 19.06 -8.92
C LYS A 36 8.49 18.31 -7.60
N ASP A 37 8.19 17.02 -7.63
CA ASP A 37 8.12 16.20 -6.44
C ASP A 37 9.51 15.95 -5.85
N GLY A 38 9.67 16.26 -4.57
CA GLY A 38 10.95 16.15 -3.86
C GLY A 38 11.39 14.71 -3.66
N VAL A 39 10.48 13.76 -3.44
CA VAL A 39 10.86 12.35 -3.25
C VAL A 39 11.31 11.73 -4.56
N SER A 40 10.68 12.07 -5.69
CA SER A 40 11.11 11.61 -7.02
C SER A 40 12.53 12.09 -7.34
N VAL A 41 12.83 13.36 -7.03
CA VAL A 41 14.21 13.88 -7.18
C VAL A 41 15.19 13.15 -6.26
N ALA A 42 14.81 12.93 -4.99
CA ALA A 42 15.69 12.25 -4.03
C ALA A 42 16.00 10.80 -4.45
N LYS A 43 15.02 10.07 -4.99
CA LYS A 43 15.16 8.67 -5.41
C LYS A 43 16.19 8.48 -6.53
N GLU A 44 16.33 9.43 -7.43
CA GLU A 44 17.25 9.34 -8.59
C GLU A 44 18.70 9.71 -8.26
N ILE A 45 18.97 10.31 -7.08
CA ILE A 45 20.31 10.73 -6.73
C ILE A 45 21.15 9.56 -6.22
N GLU A 46 22.20 9.24 -6.97
CA GLU A 46 23.26 8.30 -6.61
C GLU A 46 24.62 8.96 -6.75
N LEU A 47 25.48 8.80 -5.73
CA LEU A 47 26.81 9.38 -5.71
C LEU A 47 27.88 8.30 -5.85
N LYS A 48 28.96 8.63 -6.61
CA LYS A 48 30.04 7.68 -6.89
C LYS A 48 30.84 7.32 -5.65
N ASP A 49 31.09 8.30 -4.76
CA ASP A 49 31.78 8.04 -3.50
C ASP A 49 30.85 7.32 -2.53
N LYS A 50 31.32 6.19 -2.01
CA LYS A 50 30.52 5.31 -1.13
C LYS A 50 30.08 5.99 0.16
N PHE A 51 30.94 6.80 0.78
CA PHE A 51 30.62 7.49 2.03
C PHE A 51 29.68 8.68 1.79
N GLU A 52 29.85 9.39 0.68
CA GLU A 52 28.92 10.45 0.29
C GLU A 52 27.56 9.85 -0.03
N ASN A 53 27.54 8.75 -0.78
CA ASN A 53 26.28 8.05 -1.10
C ASN A 53 25.55 7.56 0.14
N MET A 54 26.23 7.06 1.15
CA MET A 54 25.60 6.71 2.44
C MET A 54 24.88 7.90 3.07
N GLY A 55 25.49 9.10 3.05
CA GLY A 55 24.84 10.31 3.55
C GLY A 55 23.63 10.72 2.74
N ALA A 56 23.70 10.60 1.42
CA ALA A 56 22.56 10.83 0.52
C ALA A 56 21.42 9.85 0.78
N GLN A 57 21.72 8.54 0.92
CA GLN A 57 20.71 7.50 1.20
C GLN A 57 19.95 7.73 2.51
N MET A 58 20.61 8.24 3.57
CA MET A 58 19.93 8.56 4.83
C MET A 58 18.86 9.65 4.65
N VAL A 59 19.13 10.66 3.82
CA VAL A 59 18.15 11.74 3.55
C VAL A 59 17.08 11.28 2.54
N LYS A 60 17.45 10.42 1.59
CA LYS A 60 16.50 9.75 0.70
C LYS A 60 15.43 8.99 1.50
N GLU A 61 15.85 8.27 2.56
CA GLU A 61 14.95 7.56 3.46
C GLU A 61 13.98 8.50 4.16
N VAL A 62 14.43 9.69 4.60
CA VAL A 62 13.57 10.71 5.19
C VAL A 62 12.48 11.17 4.21
N ALA A 63 12.86 11.46 2.95
CA ALA A 63 11.92 11.87 1.93
C ALA A 63 10.91 10.76 1.61
N SER A 64 11.37 9.52 1.42
CA SER A 64 10.52 8.36 1.14
C SER A 64 9.53 8.10 2.27
N LYS A 65 10.01 8.09 3.53
CA LYS A 65 9.15 7.89 4.70
C LYS A 65 8.06 8.96 4.83
N THR A 66 8.40 10.21 4.48
CA THR A 66 7.43 11.32 4.52
C THR A 66 6.37 11.16 3.43
N SER A 67 6.74 10.73 2.22
CA SER A 67 5.80 10.42 1.14
C SER A 67 4.86 9.27 1.54
N ASP A 68 5.40 8.19 2.08
CA ASP A 68 4.62 7.00 2.47
C ASP A 68 3.58 7.30 3.59
N VAL A 69 3.87 8.27 4.46
CA VAL A 69 3.00 8.59 5.62
C VAL A 69 2.03 9.73 5.35
N ALA A 70 2.43 10.72 4.55
CA ALA A 70 1.68 11.97 4.38
C ALA A 70 1.49 12.41 2.92
N GLY A 71 2.16 11.78 1.96
CA GLY A 71 2.07 12.12 0.53
C GLY A 71 2.56 13.53 0.16
N ASP A 72 2.83 14.39 1.14
CA ASP A 72 3.27 15.78 0.96
C ASP A 72 4.36 16.14 1.98
N GLY A 73 5.04 17.26 1.75
CA GLY A 73 6.08 17.77 2.65
C GLY A 73 7.44 17.09 2.51
N THR A 74 7.69 16.28 1.49
CA THR A 74 8.94 15.54 1.26
C THR A 74 10.16 16.47 1.16
N THR A 75 10.03 17.57 0.42
CA THR A 75 11.06 18.62 0.31
C THR A 75 11.29 19.33 1.65
N THR A 76 10.22 19.64 2.38
CA THR A 76 10.31 20.27 3.72
C THR A 76 11.05 19.36 4.70
N ALA A 77 10.70 18.07 4.75
CA ALA A 77 11.37 17.09 5.60
C ALA A 77 12.87 16.95 5.27
N THR A 78 13.21 16.93 3.97
CA THR A 78 14.60 16.91 3.49
C THR A 78 15.40 18.13 3.96
N VAL A 79 14.81 19.32 3.84
CA VAL A 79 15.46 20.59 4.28
C VAL A 79 15.63 20.63 5.79
N LEU A 80 14.63 20.16 6.55
CA LEU A 80 14.73 20.07 8.02
C LEU A 80 15.79 19.06 8.43
N ALA A 81 15.86 17.89 7.82
CA ALA A 81 16.88 16.90 8.08
C ALA A 81 18.29 17.48 7.84
N GLN A 82 18.49 18.17 6.71
CA GLN A 82 19.74 18.86 6.41
C GLN A 82 20.10 19.88 7.49
N ALA A 83 19.15 20.72 7.89
CA ALA A 83 19.38 21.77 8.90
C ALA A 83 19.74 21.17 10.26
N ILE A 84 19.00 20.14 10.71
CA ILE A 84 19.25 19.47 11.99
C ILE A 84 20.66 18.85 12.02
N VAL A 85 21.04 18.13 10.94
CA VAL A 85 22.36 17.50 10.87
C VAL A 85 23.48 18.56 10.82
N ARG A 86 23.33 19.59 9.99
CA ARG A 86 24.35 20.65 9.86
C ARG A 86 24.58 21.39 11.18
N GLU A 87 23.49 21.80 11.86
CA GLU A 87 23.61 22.47 13.14
C GLU A 87 24.11 21.53 14.24
N GLY A 88 23.59 20.30 14.30
CA GLY A 88 24.04 19.30 15.27
C GLY A 88 25.54 18.98 15.14
N MET A 89 26.05 18.88 13.92
CA MET A 89 27.47 18.63 13.67
C MET A 89 28.41 19.77 14.19
N LYS A 90 27.94 21.02 14.21
CA LYS A 90 28.70 22.12 14.80
C LYS A 90 28.91 21.91 16.30
N PHE A 91 27.85 21.48 17.00
CA PHE A 91 27.93 21.21 18.44
C PHE A 91 28.83 20.00 18.76
N VAL A 92 28.73 18.94 17.97
CA VAL A 92 29.59 17.76 18.11
C VAL A 92 31.07 18.14 17.87
N ALA A 93 31.33 18.93 16.82
CA ALA A 93 32.68 19.42 16.53
C ALA A 93 33.24 20.32 17.62
N SER A 94 32.39 21.04 18.38
CA SER A 94 32.80 21.85 19.53
C SER A 94 32.97 21.05 20.85
N GLY A 95 32.82 19.72 20.80
CA GLY A 95 33.03 18.82 21.93
C GLY A 95 31.80 18.43 22.73
N MET A 96 30.58 18.78 22.25
CA MET A 96 29.34 18.32 22.88
C MET A 96 29.17 16.82 22.71
N ASN A 97 28.67 16.13 23.74
CA ASN A 97 28.37 14.71 23.65
C ASN A 97 27.19 14.47 22.66
N PRO A 98 27.41 13.68 21.59
CA PRO A 98 26.38 13.46 20.57
C PRO A 98 25.15 12.75 21.11
N MET A 99 25.26 11.93 22.15
CA MET A 99 24.11 11.24 22.77
C MET A 99 23.26 12.21 23.60
N ASP A 100 23.85 13.20 24.23
CA ASP A 100 23.11 14.24 24.94
C ASP A 100 22.41 15.19 23.97
N LEU A 101 23.09 15.52 22.87
CA LEU A 101 22.46 16.28 21.76
C LEU A 101 21.26 15.52 21.18
N LYS A 102 21.39 14.20 20.94
CA LYS A 102 20.28 13.38 20.49
C LYS A 102 19.09 13.41 21.46
N ARG A 103 19.33 13.25 22.75
CA ARG A 103 18.26 13.34 23.78
C ARG A 103 17.57 14.69 23.77
N GLY A 104 18.33 15.78 23.53
CA GLY A 104 17.77 17.12 23.37
C GLY A 104 16.88 17.25 22.15
N ILE A 105 17.32 16.70 21.00
CA ILE A 105 16.53 16.68 19.75
C ILE A 105 15.25 15.87 19.96
N ASP A 106 15.31 14.68 20.57
CA ASP A 106 14.14 13.85 20.83
C ASP A 106 13.08 14.59 21.69
N LYS A 107 13.51 15.29 22.75
CA LYS A 107 12.61 16.11 23.58
C LYS A 107 11.99 17.28 22.78
N ALA A 108 12.78 17.94 21.96
CA ALA A 108 12.29 19.03 21.11
C ALA A 108 11.25 18.52 20.09
N VAL A 109 11.50 17.36 19.48
CA VAL A 109 10.55 16.73 18.52
C VAL A 109 9.21 16.44 19.22
N VAL A 110 9.22 15.85 20.42
CA VAL A 110 7.98 15.58 21.18
C VAL A 110 7.20 16.87 21.41
N ALA A 111 7.86 17.92 21.93
CA ALA A 111 7.21 19.20 22.22
C ALA A 111 6.64 19.87 20.95
N VAL A 112 7.40 19.86 19.84
CA VAL A 112 6.96 20.44 18.56
C VAL A 112 5.77 19.66 18.00
N VAL A 113 5.79 18.32 18.05
CA VAL A 113 4.68 17.48 17.57
C VAL A 113 3.41 17.72 18.39
N GLU A 114 3.53 17.88 19.71
CA GLU A 114 2.38 18.22 20.56
C GLU A 114 1.75 19.58 20.19
N GLU A 115 2.57 20.61 19.93
CA GLU A 115 2.07 21.90 19.47
C GLU A 115 1.45 21.84 18.07
N LEU A 116 2.06 21.10 17.15
CA LEU A 116 1.50 20.88 15.81
C LEU A 116 0.12 20.21 15.88
N LYS A 117 -0.07 19.23 16.76
CA LYS A 117 -1.39 18.60 16.98
C LYS A 117 -2.45 19.58 17.46
N LYS A 118 -2.08 20.56 18.30
CA LYS A 118 -3.02 21.59 18.80
C LYS A 118 -3.48 22.56 17.72
N ILE A 119 -2.62 22.90 16.77
CA ILE A 119 -2.93 23.82 15.67
C ILE A 119 -3.48 23.14 14.42
N SER A 120 -3.34 21.81 14.31
CA SER A 120 -3.89 21.02 13.21
C SER A 120 -5.42 21.02 13.26
N LYS A 121 -6.06 21.04 12.10
CA LYS A 121 -7.51 20.96 11.95
C LYS A 121 -7.87 19.64 11.28
N PRO A 122 -8.83 18.88 11.82
CA PRO A 122 -9.30 17.66 11.17
C PRO A 122 -9.99 18.01 9.84
N CYS A 123 -9.72 17.23 8.81
CA CYS A 123 -10.38 17.31 7.52
C CYS A 123 -11.69 16.53 7.59
N SER A 124 -12.83 17.23 7.52
CA SER A 124 -14.15 16.62 7.78
C SER A 124 -15.12 16.68 6.60
N SER A 125 -14.93 17.60 5.67
CA SER A 125 -15.82 17.79 4.52
C SER A 125 -15.15 17.37 3.22
N SER A 126 -15.95 16.91 2.25
CA SER A 126 -15.50 16.57 0.89
C SER A 126 -14.74 17.73 0.22
N LYS A 127 -15.17 18.98 0.49
CA LYS A 127 -14.49 20.18 -0.01
C LYS A 127 -13.08 20.33 0.59
N GLU A 128 -12.92 20.07 1.88
CA GLU A 128 -11.60 20.13 2.53
C GLU A 128 -10.70 19.01 2.03
N ILE A 129 -11.24 17.80 1.84
CA ILE A 129 -10.54 16.66 1.24
C ILE A 129 -10.05 17.04 -0.16
N ALA A 130 -10.91 17.61 -1.01
CA ALA A 130 -10.53 18.07 -2.34
C ALA A 130 -9.43 19.15 -2.30
N GLN A 131 -9.46 20.06 -1.33
CA GLN A 131 -8.42 21.08 -1.16
C GLN A 131 -7.08 20.49 -0.75
N VAL A 132 -7.07 19.58 0.23
CA VAL A 132 -5.85 18.87 0.67
C VAL A 132 -5.26 18.04 -0.48
N GLY A 133 -6.08 17.24 -1.14
CA GLY A 133 -5.65 16.44 -2.31
C GLY A 133 -5.13 17.32 -3.45
N SER A 134 -5.75 18.48 -3.70
CA SER A 134 -5.26 19.42 -4.72
C SER A 134 -3.89 19.98 -4.36
N ILE A 135 -3.62 20.31 -3.11
CA ILE A 135 -2.33 20.84 -2.64
C ILE A 135 -1.26 19.76 -2.79
N SER A 136 -1.52 18.56 -2.29
CA SER A 136 -0.60 17.43 -2.40
C SER A 136 -0.30 17.06 -3.85
N ALA A 137 -1.28 17.19 -4.74
CA ALA A 137 -1.13 17.01 -6.19
C ALA A 137 -0.53 18.22 -6.92
N ASN A 138 0.29 19.06 -6.27
CA ASN A 138 0.92 20.23 -6.84
C ASN A 138 -0.09 21.27 -7.41
N ALA A 139 -1.17 21.54 -6.69
CA ALA A 139 -2.26 22.44 -7.03
C ALA A 139 -3.16 21.97 -8.19
N ASP A 140 -3.21 20.67 -8.48
CA ASP A 140 -4.13 20.09 -9.45
C ASP A 140 -5.53 19.88 -8.84
N ALA A 141 -6.46 20.79 -9.15
CA ALA A 141 -7.81 20.73 -8.62
C ALA A 141 -8.62 19.53 -9.14
N ASN A 142 -8.30 18.97 -10.30
CA ASN A 142 -8.99 17.80 -10.85
C ASN A 142 -8.62 16.55 -10.08
N ILE A 143 -7.34 16.42 -9.72
CA ILE A 143 -6.87 15.30 -8.86
C ILE A 143 -7.53 15.39 -7.48
N GLY A 144 -7.51 16.57 -6.84
CA GLY A 144 -8.18 16.74 -5.54
C GLY A 144 -9.67 16.42 -5.58
N LYS A 145 -10.36 16.83 -6.64
CA LYS A 145 -11.78 16.53 -6.82
C LYS A 145 -12.04 15.03 -6.97
N ILE A 146 -11.30 14.33 -7.84
CA ILE A 146 -11.54 12.89 -8.07
C ILE A 146 -11.25 12.05 -6.81
N ILE A 147 -10.29 12.47 -5.97
CA ILE A 147 -10.02 11.85 -4.67
C ILE A 147 -11.18 12.06 -3.71
N ALA A 148 -11.71 13.29 -3.60
CA ALA A 148 -12.86 13.57 -2.77
C ALA A 148 -14.10 12.79 -3.23
N ASP A 149 -14.36 12.73 -4.54
CA ASP A 149 -15.45 11.95 -5.12
C ASP A 149 -15.27 10.44 -4.85
N ALA A 150 -14.04 9.94 -4.86
CA ALA A 150 -13.72 8.55 -4.51
C ALA A 150 -14.01 8.28 -3.02
N MET A 151 -13.56 9.14 -2.11
CA MET A 151 -13.80 9.01 -0.67
C MET A 151 -15.29 9.11 -0.32
N ASP A 152 -16.04 9.95 -1.01
CA ASP A 152 -17.50 10.04 -0.82
C ASP A 152 -18.22 8.74 -1.22
N LYS A 153 -17.69 8.00 -2.21
CA LYS A 153 -18.26 6.71 -2.66
C LYS A 153 -17.92 5.55 -1.75
N VAL A 154 -16.66 5.44 -1.32
CA VAL A 154 -16.20 4.29 -0.51
C VAL A 154 -16.24 4.55 1.00
N GLY A 155 -16.43 5.80 1.42
CA GLY A 155 -16.40 6.21 2.83
C GLY A 155 -14.96 6.37 3.37
N LYS A 156 -14.86 6.81 4.63
CA LYS A 156 -13.55 7.09 5.27
C LYS A 156 -12.68 5.85 5.47
N GLU A 157 -13.29 4.70 5.63
CA GLU A 157 -12.63 3.39 5.79
C GLU A 157 -12.44 2.66 4.45
N GLY A 158 -12.89 3.28 3.37
CA GLY A 158 -12.81 2.70 2.03
C GLY A 158 -11.42 2.75 1.44
N VAL A 159 -11.18 1.88 0.48
CA VAL A 159 -9.89 1.76 -0.21
C VAL A 159 -9.96 2.45 -1.55
N ILE A 160 -8.94 3.25 -1.86
CA ILE A 160 -8.77 3.89 -3.17
C ILE A 160 -7.46 3.37 -3.76
N THR A 161 -7.52 2.90 -5.01
CA THR A 161 -6.35 2.45 -5.76
C THR A 161 -6.19 3.26 -7.05
N VAL A 162 -4.98 3.27 -7.60
CA VAL A 162 -4.65 4.02 -8.81
C VAL A 162 -4.16 3.07 -9.89
N GLU A 163 -4.77 3.14 -11.07
CA GLU A 163 -4.38 2.33 -12.22
C GLU A 163 -4.14 3.22 -13.45
N ASP A 164 -3.45 2.66 -14.44
CA ASP A 164 -3.28 3.30 -15.73
C ASP A 164 -4.62 3.27 -16.48
N GLY A 165 -5.11 4.44 -16.90
CA GLY A 165 -6.29 4.59 -17.72
C GLY A 165 -5.99 4.33 -19.20
N LYS A 166 -7.05 4.20 -19.99
CA LYS A 166 -6.95 4.06 -21.46
C LYS A 166 -7.44 5.30 -22.20
N SER A 167 -7.99 6.27 -21.47
CA SER A 167 -8.50 7.53 -21.97
C SER A 167 -7.54 8.69 -21.68
N LEU A 168 -7.84 9.86 -22.22
CA LEU A 168 -7.10 11.10 -21.93
C LEU A 168 -7.49 11.68 -20.56
N ASP A 169 -8.72 11.42 -20.12
CA ASP A 169 -9.27 11.92 -18.88
C ASP A 169 -9.14 10.88 -17.75
N ASN A 170 -9.11 11.36 -16.51
CA ASN A 170 -9.18 10.49 -15.34
C ASN A 170 -10.60 9.95 -15.17
N GLU A 171 -10.71 8.68 -14.87
CA GLU A 171 -11.99 8.00 -14.62
C GLU A 171 -12.00 7.45 -13.19
N LEU A 172 -13.18 7.36 -12.59
CA LEU A 172 -13.40 6.80 -11.26
C LEU A 172 -14.39 5.64 -11.35
N ASP A 173 -13.90 4.43 -11.14
CA ASP A 173 -14.71 3.23 -11.05
C ASP A 173 -14.86 2.78 -9.59
N LEU A 174 -16.04 2.25 -9.27
CA LEU A 174 -16.27 1.57 -8.00
C LEU A 174 -16.44 0.08 -8.30
N VAL A 175 -15.59 -0.73 -7.69
CA VAL A 175 -15.57 -2.18 -7.88
C VAL A 175 -15.72 -2.93 -6.55
N GLU A 176 -16.20 -4.17 -6.61
CA GLU A 176 -16.24 -5.04 -5.43
C GLU A 176 -14.81 -5.38 -5.01
N GLY A 177 -14.50 -5.21 -3.74
CA GLY A 177 -13.16 -5.46 -3.23
C GLY A 177 -13.02 -5.16 -1.75
N MET A 178 -11.88 -5.55 -1.18
CA MET A 178 -11.56 -5.23 0.21
C MET A 178 -10.06 -5.19 0.46
N GLN A 179 -9.67 -4.46 1.50
CA GLN A 179 -8.33 -4.49 2.04
C GLN A 179 -8.34 -5.07 3.47
N PHE A 180 -7.29 -5.82 3.80
CA PHE A 180 -7.07 -6.33 5.16
C PHE A 180 -5.62 -6.17 5.60
N ASP A 181 -5.42 -6.07 6.93
CA ASP A 181 -4.14 -5.73 7.54
C ASP A 181 -3.27 -6.99 7.71
N ARG A 182 -2.82 -7.53 6.59
CA ARG A 182 -1.80 -8.59 6.50
C ARG A 182 -1.12 -8.49 5.14
N GLY A 183 0.20 -8.42 5.16
CA GLY A 183 1.00 -8.37 3.95
C GLY A 183 1.60 -9.71 3.57
N TYR A 184 2.47 -9.69 2.57
CA TYR A 184 3.17 -10.89 2.09
C TYR A 184 4.06 -11.52 3.17
N LEU A 185 4.11 -12.85 3.20
CA LEU A 185 4.94 -13.61 4.16
C LEU A 185 6.42 -13.64 3.79
N SER A 186 6.79 -13.24 2.59
CA SER A 186 8.17 -13.18 2.14
C SER A 186 8.40 -12.03 1.16
N PRO A 187 9.46 -11.22 1.33
CA PRO A 187 9.81 -10.16 0.38
C PRO A 187 10.20 -10.70 -0.99
N TYR A 188 10.49 -11.99 -1.13
CA TYR A 188 10.75 -12.63 -2.42
C TYR A 188 9.52 -12.77 -3.31
N PHE A 189 8.32 -12.46 -2.81
CA PHE A 189 7.12 -12.35 -3.62
C PHE A 189 6.98 -11.01 -4.34
N ILE A 190 7.77 -9.99 -3.95
CA ILE A 190 7.73 -8.66 -4.57
C ILE A 190 8.10 -8.76 -6.05
N ASN A 191 7.23 -8.22 -6.90
CA ASN A 191 7.45 -8.09 -8.34
C ASN A 191 7.36 -6.64 -8.83
N ASN A 192 7.01 -5.71 -7.93
CA ASN A 192 7.12 -4.28 -8.13
C ASN A 192 8.07 -3.69 -7.06
N PRO A 193 9.37 -3.61 -7.35
CA PRO A 193 10.36 -3.15 -6.37
C PRO A 193 10.26 -1.66 -6.05
N GLU A 194 9.71 -0.84 -6.95
CA GLU A 194 9.53 0.59 -6.71
C GLU A 194 8.55 0.86 -5.58
N LYS A 195 7.44 0.11 -5.55
CA LYS A 195 6.40 0.20 -4.51
C LYS A 195 6.55 -0.81 -3.38
N GLN A 196 7.52 -1.72 -3.46
CA GLN A 196 7.71 -2.81 -2.50
C GLN A 196 6.46 -3.68 -2.33
N ILE A 197 5.72 -3.93 -3.42
CA ILE A 197 4.50 -4.74 -3.43
C ILE A 197 4.59 -5.93 -4.37
N ALA A 198 3.78 -6.94 -4.10
CA ALA A 198 3.49 -8.04 -5.02
C ALA A 198 2.14 -7.81 -5.69
N VAL A 199 2.13 -7.78 -7.02
CA VAL A 199 0.92 -7.57 -7.83
C VAL A 199 0.60 -8.84 -8.59
N LEU A 200 -0.63 -9.32 -8.47
CA LEU A 200 -1.16 -10.46 -9.20
C LEU A 200 -2.34 -10.01 -10.08
N GLU A 201 -2.23 -10.25 -11.38
CA GLU A 201 -3.28 -9.95 -12.36
C GLU A 201 -4.09 -11.22 -12.66
N ASP A 202 -5.43 -11.13 -12.55
CA ASP A 202 -6.39 -12.23 -12.74
C ASP A 202 -6.05 -13.51 -11.93
N PRO A 203 -5.71 -13.38 -10.62
CA PRO A 203 -5.29 -14.51 -9.82
C PRO A 203 -6.43 -15.42 -9.41
N PHE A 204 -6.09 -16.69 -9.14
CA PHE A 204 -6.85 -17.53 -8.25
C PHE A 204 -6.57 -17.16 -6.79
N ILE A 205 -7.55 -17.37 -5.91
CA ILE A 205 -7.46 -17.09 -4.47
C ILE A 205 -7.81 -18.35 -3.70
N LEU A 206 -6.83 -18.91 -3.00
CA LEU A 206 -7.01 -20.03 -2.10
C LEU A 206 -7.21 -19.51 -0.66
N LEU A 207 -8.33 -19.89 -0.05
CA LEU A 207 -8.69 -19.54 1.33
C LEU A 207 -8.64 -20.80 2.20
N HIS A 208 -7.82 -20.77 3.25
CA HIS A 208 -7.66 -21.92 4.17
C HIS A 208 -7.68 -21.47 5.63
N ASP A 209 -8.40 -22.16 6.49
CA ASP A 209 -8.60 -21.77 7.89
C ASP A 209 -7.50 -22.25 8.84
N LYS A 210 -6.59 -23.11 8.37
CA LYS A 210 -5.48 -23.67 9.14
C LYS A 210 -4.12 -23.25 8.61
N LYS A 211 -3.07 -23.68 9.30
CA LYS A 211 -1.69 -23.53 8.88
C LYS A 211 -1.34 -24.49 7.75
N ILE A 212 -0.50 -24.02 6.84
CA ILE A 212 0.06 -24.79 5.73
C ILE A 212 1.57 -24.88 5.92
N SER A 213 2.07 -26.04 6.31
CA SER A 213 3.51 -26.29 6.48
C SER A 213 4.05 -27.33 5.50
N SER A 214 3.20 -28.27 5.06
CA SER A 214 3.55 -29.33 4.13
C SER A 214 3.21 -28.95 2.69
N ILE A 215 4.20 -29.01 1.81
CA ILE A 215 3.99 -28.79 0.37
C ILE A 215 3.12 -29.89 -0.26
N ARG A 216 3.10 -31.08 0.30
CA ARG A 216 2.33 -32.22 -0.23
C ARG A 216 0.83 -31.94 -0.27
N GLU A 217 0.32 -31.20 0.71
CA GLU A 217 -1.09 -30.81 0.76
C GLU A 217 -1.46 -29.79 -0.31
N LEU A 218 -0.51 -28.90 -0.65
CA LEU A 218 -0.69 -27.89 -1.69
C LEU A 218 -0.46 -28.40 -3.11
N LEU A 219 0.34 -29.44 -3.27
CA LEU A 219 0.82 -29.87 -4.58
C LEU A 219 -0.29 -30.08 -5.62
N PRO A 220 -1.42 -30.79 -5.29
CA PRO A 220 -2.49 -31.01 -6.25
C PRO A 220 -3.11 -29.73 -6.80
N ILE A 221 -3.29 -28.70 -5.96
CA ILE A 221 -3.87 -27.43 -6.38
C ILE A 221 -2.85 -26.56 -7.12
N LEU A 222 -1.57 -26.59 -6.71
CA LEU A 222 -0.50 -25.86 -7.40
C LEU A 222 -0.30 -26.35 -8.84
N GLU A 223 -0.39 -27.67 -9.07
CA GLU A 223 -0.31 -28.24 -10.42
C GLU A 223 -1.49 -27.80 -11.30
N GLN A 224 -2.70 -27.75 -10.76
CA GLN A 224 -3.87 -27.28 -11.49
C GLN A 224 -3.74 -25.78 -11.84
N VAL A 225 -3.32 -24.95 -10.89
CA VAL A 225 -3.09 -23.52 -11.11
C VAL A 225 -1.99 -23.27 -12.14
N ALA A 226 -0.87 -24.02 -12.05
CA ALA A 226 0.23 -23.92 -13.01
C ALA A 226 -0.23 -24.30 -14.43
N LYS A 227 -1.04 -25.36 -14.58
CA LYS A 227 -1.63 -25.73 -15.88
C LYS A 227 -2.58 -24.67 -16.43
N ALA A 228 -3.30 -23.96 -15.54
CA ALA A 228 -4.17 -22.85 -15.93
C ALA A 228 -3.40 -21.58 -16.32
N GLY A 229 -2.11 -21.49 -16.02
CA GLY A 229 -1.23 -20.38 -16.39
C GLY A 229 -1.57 -19.06 -15.67
N LYS A 230 -2.25 -19.12 -14.51
CA LYS A 230 -2.68 -17.96 -13.74
C LYS A 230 -1.90 -17.85 -12.42
N PRO A 231 -1.75 -16.62 -11.88
CA PRO A 231 -1.20 -16.43 -10.55
C PRO A 231 -2.09 -17.00 -9.43
N LEU A 232 -1.50 -17.21 -8.26
CA LEU A 232 -2.20 -17.71 -7.08
C LEU A 232 -1.90 -16.85 -5.86
N LEU A 233 -2.95 -16.33 -5.21
CA LEU A 233 -2.91 -15.81 -3.85
C LEU A 233 -3.33 -16.90 -2.88
N ILE A 234 -2.53 -17.13 -1.84
CA ILE A 234 -2.84 -18.04 -0.74
C ILE A 234 -3.09 -17.23 0.52
N ILE A 235 -4.27 -17.33 1.08
CA ILE A 235 -4.64 -16.71 2.36
C ILE A 235 -4.93 -17.87 3.33
N ALA A 236 -4.06 -18.03 4.33
CA ALA A 236 -4.18 -19.09 5.32
C ALA A 236 -3.89 -18.57 6.73
N GLU A 237 -4.19 -19.35 7.75
CA GLU A 237 -3.79 -19.01 9.12
C GLU A 237 -2.29 -18.67 9.20
N GLU A 238 -1.46 -19.50 8.60
CA GLU A 238 -0.03 -19.32 8.41
C GLU A 238 0.43 -20.15 7.22
N VAL A 239 1.45 -19.68 6.49
CA VAL A 239 2.18 -20.52 5.51
C VAL A 239 3.64 -20.50 5.92
N GLU A 240 4.19 -21.65 6.29
CA GLU A 240 5.51 -21.76 6.90
C GLU A 240 6.31 -22.97 6.40
N GLY A 241 7.57 -23.06 6.80
CA GLY A 241 8.41 -24.24 6.58
C GLY A 241 8.62 -24.58 5.12
N GLU A 242 8.49 -25.86 4.77
CA GLU A 242 8.70 -26.38 3.42
C GLU A 242 7.72 -25.78 2.42
N ALA A 243 6.47 -25.56 2.80
CA ALA A 243 5.46 -24.99 1.92
C ALA A 243 5.85 -23.57 1.48
N LEU A 244 6.20 -22.68 2.41
CA LEU A 244 6.62 -21.31 2.08
C LEU A 244 7.89 -21.29 1.24
N ALA A 245 8.90 -22.09 1.61
CA ALA A 245 10.16 -22.16 0.87
C ALA A 245 9.94 -22.60 -0.58
N THR A 246 9.08 -23.60 -0.81
CA THR A 246 8.78 -24.09 -2.15
C THR A 246 8.02 -23.05 -2.98
N LEU A 247 7.05 -22.34 -2.39
CA LEU A 247 6.33 -21.26 -3.08
C LEU A 247 7.30 -20.15 -3.51
N VAL A 248 8.19 -19.72 -2.61
CA VAL A 248 9.22 -18.71 -2.90
C VAL A 248 10.14 -19.15 -4.05
N VAL A 249 10.65 -20.39 -4.01
CA VAL A 249 11.53 -20.91 -5.05
C VAL A 249 10.83 -20.95 -6.41
N ASN A 250 9.59 -21.43 -6.46
CA ASN A 250 8.83 -21.47 -7.71
C ASN A 250 8.48 -20.08 -8.25
N ASN A 251 8.22 -19.10 -7.36
CA ASN A 251 8.00 -17.72 -7.74
C ASN A 251 9.27 -17.10 -8.34
N ILE A 252 10.44 -17.26 -7.70
CA ILE A 252 11.73 -16.77 -8.19
C ILE A 252 12.09 -17.38 -9.56
N ARG A 253 11.82 -18.68 -9.74
CA ARG A 253 12.06 -19.39 -10.99
C ARG A 253 11.05 -19.05 -12.09
N GLY A 254 10.01 -18.28 -11.80
CA GLY A 254 8.96 -17.94 -12.76
C GLY A 254 8.07 -19.12 -13.18
N ILE A 255 8.13 -20.25 -12.46
CA ILE A 255 7.32 -21.44 -12.76
C ILE A 255 5.85 -21.18 -12.39
N LEU A 256 5.62 -20.55 -11.26
CA LEU A 256 4.30 -20.20 -10.77
C LEU A 256 4.37 -18.88 -10.01
N LYS A 257 3.63 -17.88 -10.47
CA LYS A 257 3.50 -16.59 -9.74
C LYS A 257 2.58 -16.80 -8.54
N THR A 258 3.14 -16.76 -7.35
CA THR A 258 2.41 -16.96 -6.10
C THR A 258 2.72 -15.86 -5.10
N VAL A 259 1.72 -15.56 -4.26
CA VAL A 259 1.88 -14.75 -3.04
C VAL A 259 1.17 -15.47 -1.92
N ALA A 260 1.82 -15.60 -0.79
CA ALA A 260 1.22 -16.12 0.44
C ALA A 260 1.11 -15.01 1.47
N VAL A 261 -0.06 -14.88 2.07
CA VAL A 261 -0.37 -13.91 3.11
C VAL A 261 -1.07 -14.60 4.29
N LYS A 262 -0.94 -14.01 5.46
CA LYS A 262 -1.62 -14.49 6.66
C LYS A 262 -3.07 -14.00 6.68
N ALA A 263 -4.01 -14.88 7.04
CA ALA A 263 -5.39 -14.48 7.24
C ALA A 263 -5.53 -13.50 8.41
N PRO A 264 -6.33 -12.44 8.28
CA PRO A 264 -6.55 -11.47 9.35
C PRO A 264 -7.42 -12.06 10.46
N GLY A 265 -7.26 -11.52 11.68
CA GLY A 265 -8.02 -11.95 12.85
C GLY A 265 -7.52 -13.24 13.51
N PHE A 266 -8.25 -13.71 14.51
CA PHE A 266 -7.94 -14.90 15.30
C PHE A 266 -9.22 -15.69 15.58
N GLY A 267 -9.12 -17.02 15.70
CA GLY A 267 -10.23 -17.90 16.05
C GLY A 267 -11.44 -17.73 15.13
N ASP A 268 -12.63 -17.60 15.70
CA ASP A 268 -13.89 -17.48 14.94
C ASP A 268 -13.96 -16.21 14.08
N ARG A 269 -13.31 -15.13 14.51
CA ARG A 269 -13.22 -13.91 13.70
C ARG A 269 -12.42 -14.14 12.42
N ARG A 270 -11.32 -14.89 12.48
CA ARG A 270 -10.55 -15.24 11.28
C ARG A 270 -11.40 -16.07 10.31
N LYS A 271 -12.13 -17.06 10.83
CA LYS A 271 -13.04 -17.87 10.02
C LYS A 271 -14.11 -17.00 9.33
N ALA A 272 -14.74 -16.11 10.09
CA ALA A 272 -15.74 -15.18 9.56
C ALA A 272 -15.17 -14.23 8.49
N MET A 273 -13.93 -13.73 8.66
CA MET A 273 -13.28 -12.90 7.65
C MET A 273 -12.89 -13.68 6.40
N LEU A 274 -12.44 -14.93 6.54
CA LEU A 274 -12.19 -15.82 5.40
C LEU A 274 -13.48 -16.10 4.61
N GLU A 275 -14.62 -16.29 5.29
CA GLU A 275 -15.92 -16.43 4.63
C GLU A 275 -16.34 -15.16 3.89
N ASP A 276 -16.09 -13.97 4.47
CA ASP A 276 -16.34 -12.69 3.81
C ASP A 276 -15.52 -12.56 2.52
N MET A 277 -14.25 -12.97 2.57
CA MET A 277 -13.37 -13.01 1.38
C MET A 277 -13.84 -14.05 0.36
N ALA A 278 -14.33 -15.22 0.81
CA ALA A 278 -14.87 -16.24 -0.08
C ALA A 278 -16.08 -15.74 -0.85
N VAL A 279 -17.00 -15.06 -0.17
CA VAL A 279 -18.17 -14.44 -0.81
C VAL A 279 -17.74 -13.35 -1.80
N LEU A 280 -16.78 -12.51 -1.42
CA LEU A 280 -16.24 -11.45 -2.28
C LEU A 280 -15.55 -11.99 -3.54
N ALA A 281 -14.76 -13.04 -3.40
CA ALA A 281 -13.96 -13.61 -4.48
C ALA A 281 -14.71 -14.71 -5.28
N GLY A 282 -15.89 -15.13 -4.82
CA GLY A 282 -16.65 -16.21 -5.44
C GLY A 282 -16.01 -17.58 -5.26
N GLY A 283 -15.32 -17.80 -4.14
CA GLY A 283 -14.65 -19.04 -3.79
C GLY A 283 -15.25 -19.71 -2.56
N THR A 284 -14.54 -20.71 -2.04
CA THR A 284 -14.94 -21.48 -0.85
C THR A 284 -13.75 -21.53 0.12
N VAL A 285 -14.02 -21.38 1.42
CA VAL A 285 -12.99 -21.61 2.45
C VAL A 285 -12.74 -23.10 2.57
N ILE A 286 -11.52 -23.52 2.34
CA ILE A 286 -11.11 -24.93 2.55
C ILE A 286 -10.91 -25.13 4.04
N SER A 287 -11.86 -25.83 4.65
CA SER A 287 -11.90 -26.13 6.08
C SER A 287 -12.27 -27.59 6.33
N GLU A 288 -11.51 -28.25 7.17
CA GLU A 288 -11.82 -29.63 7.58
C GLU A 288 -13.12 -29.71 8.37
N GLU A 289 -13.52 -28.65 9.08
CA GLU A 289 -14.80 -28.58 9.78
C GLU A 289 -15.98 -28.64 8.80
N LEU A 290 -15.77 -28.15 7.58
CA LEU A 290 -16.75 -28.24 6.47
C LEU A 290 -16.57 -29.51 5.62
N GLY A 291 -15.68 -30.42 6.04
CA GLY A 291 -15.37 -31.66 5.33
C GLY A 291 -14.47 -31.46 4.09
N LEU A 292 -13.89 -30.29 3.91
CA LEU A 292 -13.00 -29.97 2.81
C LEU A 292 -11.54 -30.10 3.22
N LYS A 293 -10.77 -30.90 2.49
CA LYS A 293 -9.33 -31.05 2.71
C LYS A 293 -8.55 -30.34 1.61
N LEU A 294 -7.42 -29.74 1.98
CA LEU A 294 -6.59 -28.97 1.05
C LEU A 294 -6.08 -29.84 -0.12
N GLU A 295 -5.72 -31.10 0.13
CA GLU A 295 -5.27 -32.07 -0.87
C GLU A 295 -6.33 -32.41 -1.96
N ASN A 296 -7.62 -32.19 -1.64
CA ASN A 296 -8.74 -32.43 -2.53
C ASN A 296 -9.29 -31.15 -3.18
N ALA A 297 -8.68 -30.00 -2.91
CA ALA A 297 -9.12 -28.73 -3.48
C ALA A 297 -8.94 -28.71 -5.01
N THR A 298 -9.90 -28.07 -5.67
CA THR A 298 -9.93 -27.93 -7.12
C THR A 298 -10.01 -26.44 -7.50
N LEU A 299 -9.78 -26.12 -8.79
CA LEU A 299 -9.92 -24.73 -9.28
C LEU A 299 -11.33 -24.15 -9.06
N LYS A 300 -12.36 -25.00 -8.90
CA LYS A 300 -13.73 -24.56 -8.64
C LYS A 300 -13.94 -24.02 -7.22
N ASP A 301 -13.10 -24.47 -6.29
CA ASP A 301 -13.13 -24.04 -4.90
C ASP A 301 -12.40 -22.71 -4.69
N LEU A 302 -11.55 -22.32 -5.65
CA LEU A 302 -10.76 -21.10 -5.59
C LEU A 302 -11.61 -19.88 -5.94
N GLY A 303 -11.44 -18.81 -5.15
CA GLY A 303 -11.93 -17.50 -5.52
C GLY A 303 -11.11 -16.90 -6.66
N ARG A 304 -11.61 -15.79 -7.20
CA ARG A 304 -10.96 -15.01 -8.26
C ARG A 304 -11.13 -13.52 -8.02
N ALA A 305 -10.20 -12.75 -8.53
CA ALA A 305 -10.31 -11.30 -8.61
C ALA A 305 -9.64 -10.82 -9.91
N LYS A 306 -9.91 -9.60 -10.31
CA LYS A 306 -9.20 -8.98 -11.43
C LYS A 306 -7.76 -8.68 -11.06
N LYS A 307 -7.52 -8.23 -9.83
CA LYS A 307 -6.18 -7.87 -9.34
C LYS A 307 -6.06 -8.07 -7.84
N VAL A 308 -4.85 -8.40 -7.40
CA VAL A 308 -4.48 -8.39 -5.97
C VAL A 308 -3.18 -7.62 -5.82
N GLU A 309 -3.11 -6.75 -4.82
CA GLU A 309 -1.90 -6.05 -4.40
C GLU A 309 -1.58 -6.42 -2.95
N ALA A 310 -0.44 -7.05 -2.73
CA ALA A 310 0.04 -7.39 -1.40
C ALA A 310 1.29 -6.56 -1.07
N GLY A 311 1.16 -5.70 -0.09
CA GLY A 311 2.25 -4.92 0.49
C GLY A 311 2.88 -5.63 1.69
N LYS A 312 3.69 -4.90 2.44
CA LYS A 312 4.31 -5.40 3.67
C LYS A 312 3.31 -5.56 4.80
N GLU A 313 2.35 -4.64 4.93
CA GLU A 313 1.42 -4.56 6.07
C GLU A 313 -0.03 -4.91 5.70
N ASN A 314 -0.39 -4.83 4.42
CA ASN A 314 -1.76 -5.01 3.95
C ASN A 314 -1.84 -5.76 2.62
N THR A 315 -3.02 -6.29 2.33
CA THR A 315 -3.36 -6.91 1.05
C THR A 315 -4.72 -6.41 0.59
N THR A 316 -4.80 -5.99 -0.67
CA THR A 316 -6.02 -5.48 -1.31
C THR A 316 -6.47 -6.44 -2.41
N ILE A 317 -7.71 -6.90 -2.33
CA ILE A 317 -8.40 -7.65 -3.38
C ILE A 317 -9.25 -6.65 -4.16
N ILE A 318 -9.03 -6.54 -5.47
CA ILE A 318 -9.67 -5.58 -6.35
C ILE A 318 -10.51 -6.32 -7.39
N ASP A 319 -11.78 -5.94 -7.50
CA ASP A 319 -12.74 -6.50 -8.45
C ASP A 319 -12.87 -8.03 -8.28
N GLY A 320 -13.33 -8.43 -7.09
CA GLY A 320 -13.61 -9.83 -6.76
C GLY A 320 -14.74 -10.40 -7.63
N ALA A 321 -14.62 -11.66 -8.00
CA ALA A 321 -15.57 -12.34 -8.90
C ALA A 321 -16.85 -12.87 -8.20
N GLY A 322 -17.09 -12.49 -6.94
CA GLY A 322 -18.27 -12.90 -6.18
C GLY A 322 -19.56 -12.32 -6.74
N ASP A 323 -20.66 -13.03 -6.52
CA ASP A 323 -22.00 -12.55 -6.90
C ASP A 323 -22.41 -11.39 -5.99
N LYS A 324 -22.75 -10.26 -6.57
CA LYS A 324 -23.19 -9.05 -5.87
C LYS A 324 -24.36 -9.31 -4.91
N LYS A 325 -25.30 -10.15 -5.28
CA LYS A 325 -26.46 -10.54 -4.42
C LYS A 325 -25.99 -11.30 -3.18
N GLN A 326 -24.99 -12.16 -3.33
CA GLN A 326 -24.41 -12.90 -2.20
C GLN A 326 -23.63 -11.97 -1.27
N ILE A 327 -22.89 -11.00 -1.81
CA ILE A 327 -22.19 -9.97 -1.04
C ILE A 327 -23.19 -9.13 -0.26
N GLU A 328 -24.28 -8.65 -0.89
CA GLU A 328 -25.34 -7.90 -0.23
C GLU A 328 -26.05 -8.72 0.86
N ALA A 329 -26.28 -10.01 0.61
CA ALA A 329 -26.87 -10.92 1.61
C ALA A 329 -25.94 -11.09 2.81
N ARG A 330 -24.63 -11.23 2.57
CA ARG A 330 -23.62 -11.33 3.63
C ARG A 330 -23.56 -10.05 4.47
N VAL A 331 -23.58 -8.89 3.83
CA VAL A 331 -23.64 -7.59 4.52
C VAL A 331 -24.88 -7.49 5.40
N LYS A 332 -26.06 -7.91 4.91
CA LYS A 332 -27.29 -7.93 5.72
C LYS A 332 -27.18 -8.87 6.92
N GLN A 333 -26.59 -10.05 6.73
CA GLN A 333 -26.36 -11.00 7.83
C GLN A 333 -25.48 -10.39 8.92
N ILE A 334 -24.38 -9.71 8.56
CA ILE A 334 -23.49 -9.08 9.52
C ILE A 334 -24.20 -7.92 10.24
N ARG A 335 -25.06 -7.15 9.56
CA ARG A 335 -25.85 -6.09 10.19
C ARG A 335 -26.80 -6.62 11.25
N VAL A 336 -27.45 -7.76 11.02
CA VAL A 336 -28.27 -8.44 12.05
C VAL A 336 -27.40 -8.81 13.26
N GLN A 337 -26.19 -9.33 13.04
CA GLN A 337 -25.24 -9.63 14.13
C GLN A 337 -24.83 -8.36 14.91
N ILE A 338 -24.73 -7.20 14.26
CA ILE A 338 -24.45 -5.91 14.93
C ILE A 338 -25.59 -5.55 15.89
N ASP A 339 -26.84 -5.73 15.45
CA ASP A 339 -28.03 -5.43 16.27
C ASP A 339 -28.17 -6.39 17.46
N GLU A 340 -27.74 -7.63 17.31
CA GLU A 340 -27.74 -8.67 18.37
C GLU A 340 -26.52 -8.58 19.30
N ALA A 341 -25.46 -7.87 18.91
CA ALA A 341 -24.23 -7.79 19.68
C ALA A 341 -24.42 -7.09 21.02
N THR A 342 -24.04 -7.76 22.11
CA THR A 342 -24.12 -7.26 23.48
C THR A 342 -22.90 -6.47 23.93
N SER A 343 -21.74 -6.71 23.27
CA SER A 343 -20.47 -6.04 23.54
C SER A 343 -20.22 -4.93 22.54
N ASP A 344 -19.85 -3.74 23.02
CA ASP A 344 -19.46 -2.61 22.15
C ASP A 344 -18.26 -2.95 21.28
N TYR A 345 -17.32 -3.73 21.81
CA TYR A 345 -16.15 -4.21 21.06
C TYR A 345 -16.55 -5.15 19.91
N ASP A 346 -17.47 -6.08 20.14
CA ASP A 346 -17.92 -7.00 19.09
C ASP A 346 -18.74 -6.24 18.03
N ARG A 347 -19.54 -5.27 18.47
CA ARG A 347 -20.28 -4.38 17.58
C ARG A 347 -19.34 -3.59 16.67
N GLU A 348 -18.28 -3.00 17.22
CA GLU A 348 -17.26 -2.27 16.47
C GLU A 348 -16.59 -3.19 15.43
N LYS A 349 -16.18 -4.39 15.80
CA LYS A 349 -15.55 -5.35 14.88
C LYS A 349 -16.47 -5.87 13.77
N LEU A 350 -17.74 -6.00 14.05
CA LEU A 350 -18.75 -6.32 13.03
C LEU A 350 -18.98 -5.12 12.08
N GLN A 351 -18.98 -3.89 12.60
CA GLN A 351 -19.08 -2.68 11.79
C GLN A 351 -17.88 -2.54 10.85
N GLU A 352 -16.65 -2.81 11.32
CA GLU A 352 -15.45 -2.85 10.48
C GLU A 352 -15.60 -3.87 9.32
N ARG A 353 -16.15 -5.06 9.58
CA ARG A 353 -16.40 -6.07 8.53
C ARG A 353 -17.41 -5.59 7.48
N VAL A 354 -18.50 -4.97 7.93
CA VAL A 354 -19.49 -4.37 7.01
C VAL A 354 -18.84 -3.29 6.16
N ALA A 355 -18.06 -2.39 6.78
CA ALA A 355 -17.39 -1.32 6.05
C ALA A 355 -16.44 -1.87 4.98
N LYS A 356 -15.63 -2.89 5.31
CA LYS A 356 -14.71 -3.54 4.38
C LYS A 356 -15.43 -4.27 3.22
N LEU A 357 -16.55 -4.92 3.50
CA LEU A 357 -17.28 -5.72 2.49
C LEU A 357 -18.21 -4.87 1.63
N ALA A 358 -18.87 -3.86 2.22
CA ALA A 358 -19.86 -3.02 1.54
C ALA A 358 -19.25 -1.77 0.89
N GLY A 359 -18.09 -1.31 1.35
CA GLY A 359 -17.43 -0.10 0.84
C GLY A 359 -16.86 -0.28 -0.57
N GLY A 360 -16.46 -1.49 -0.93
CA GLY A 360 -15.79 -1.76 -2.20
C GLY A 360 -14.42 -1.10 -2.29
N VAL A 361 -13.89 -1.03 -3.50
CA VAL A 361 -12.64 -0.34 -3.85
C VAL A 361 -12.92 0.70 -4.92
N ALA A 362 -12.54 1.95 -4.68
CA ALA A 362 -12.54 2.98 -5.70
C ALA A 362 -11.25 2.88 -6.52
N VAL A 363 -11.38 2.72 -7.83
CA VAL A 363 -10.24 2.65 -8.75
C VAL A 363 -10.17 3.95 -9.54
N ILE A 364 -9.15 4.75 -9.28
CA ILE A 364 -8.84 5.95 -10.08
C ILE A 364 -7.99 5.52 -11.27
N LYS A 365 -8.54 5.61 -12.47
CA LYS A 365 -7.83 5.37 -13.72
C LYS A 365 -7.28 6.68 -14.22
N VAL A 366 -5.96 6.80 -14.24
CA VAL A 366 -5.27 8.03 -14.66
C VAL A 366 -5.19 8.09 -16.16
N GLY A 367 -5.72 9.16 -16.76
CA GLY A 367 -5.68 9.42 -18.19
C GLY A 367 -4.55 10.38 -18.58
N ALA A 368 -3.86 10.10 -19.70
CA ALA A 368 -2.84 10.97 -20.26
C ALA A 368 -2.60 10.68 -21.75
N ALA A 369 -1.99 11.63 -22.45
CA ALA A 369 -1.69 11.50 -23.88
C ALA A 369 -0.44 10.66 -24.15
N THR A 370 0.49 10.58 -23.20
CA THR A 370 1.76 9.86 -23.33
C THR A 370 2.04 9.02 -22.09
N GLU A 371 2.86 7.96 -22.24
CA GLU A 371 3.29 7.11 -21.12
C GLU A 371 4.07 7.88 -20.04
N VAL A 372 4.88 8.86 -20.46
CA VAL A 372 5.66 9.69 -19.53
C VAL A 372 4.75 10.57 -18.69
N GLU A 373 3.76 11.21 -19.31
CA GLU A 373 2.76 12.02 -18.63
C GLU A 373 1.88 11.16 -17.71
N MET A 374 1.52 9.95 -18.15
CA MET A 374 0.76 8.97 -17.35
C MET A 374 1.48 8.64 -16.06
N LYS A 375 2.77 8.29 -16.13
CA LYS A 375 3.58 7.94 -14.94
C LYS A 375 3.70 9.12 -13.97
N GLU A 376 3.94 10.33 -14.48
CA GLU A 376 4.05 11.53 -13.64
C GLU A 376 2.71 11.85 -12.95
N LYS A 377 1.62 11.84 -13.70
CA LYS A 377 0.28 12.14 -13.19
C LYS A 377 -0.19 11.08 -12.20
N LYS A 378 0.12 9.80 -12.46
CA LYS A 378 -0.15 8.70 -11.53
C LYS A 378 0.59 8.86 -10.20
N ALA A 379 1.87 9.20 -10.23
CA ALA A 379 2.65 9.47 -9.02
C ALA A 379 2.03 10.61 -8.19
N ARG A 380 1.59 11.70 -8.83
CA ARG A 380 0.90 12.81 -8.14
C ARG A 380 -0.44 12.39 -7.52
N VAL A 381 -1.20 11.51 -8.18
CA VAL A 381 -2.45 10.98 -7.62
C VAL A 381 -2.15 10.09 -6.43
N GLU A 382 -1.13 9.25 -6.50
CA GLU A 382 -0.70 8.38 -5.40
C GLU A 382 -0.22 9.19 -4.19
N ASP A 383 0.61 10.21 -4.39
CA ASP A 383 1.04 11.13 -3.32
C ASP A 383 -0.15 11.85 -2.68
N ALA A 384 -1.12 12.27 -3.48
CA ALA A 384 -2.31 12.96 -2.98
C ALA A 384 -3.28 12.02 -2.20
N LEU A 385 -3.18 10.71 -2.38
CA LEU A 385 -3.95 9.71 -1.63
C LEU A 385 -3.35 9.41 -0.26
N HIS A 386 -2.03 9.49 -0.11
CA HIS A 386 -1.31 9.28 1.15
C HIS A 386 -1.51 10.43 2.11
#